data_b448dc5fd562b050d54a68e32e740a99
#
_entry.id   b448dc5fd562b050d54a68e32e740a99
#
_cell.length_a   1.000
_cell.length_b   1.000
_cell.length_c   1.000
_cell.angle_alpha   90.00
_cell.angle_beta   90.00
_cell.angle_gamma   90.00
#
_symmetry.space_group_name_H-M   'P 1'
#
loop_
_entity.id
_entity.type
_entity.pdbx_description
1 polymer ?
#
loop_
_entity_poly.entity_id
_entity_poly.type
_entity_poly.pdbx_seq_one_letter_code
_entity_poly.pdbx_strand_id
1 'polypeptide(L)'
;RDRYIRTHYGNKMTEEQWKKYATETFTGFDTDETMCRLSCMNLMLHSVTNPQLNKQDSVSKDYMVKDTYDLILANPPFKGTLNKENISESLSAITSTTKTELLFVALFIRLLRVGGRCACIVPDGVLFGSSKAHKNLRKELVENQYLEGVISMPSGVFKPYACLLYTSDA
;
A
#
# COMPACT_ATOMS: atom_id res chain seq x y z
N ARG A 1 0.04 11.82 -8.72
CA ARG A 1 1.37 12.36 -8.41
C ARG A 1 2.03 13.02 -9.64
N ASP A 2 2.08 12.39 -10.80
CA ASP A 2 2.71 12.93 -12.01
C ASP A 2 2.13 14.30 -12.40
N ARG A 3 0.81 14.40 -12.54
CA ARG A 3 0.14 15.68 -12.85
C ARG A 3 0.51 16.79 -11.87
N TYR A 4 0.53 16.49 -10.57
CA TYR A 4 0.87 17.46 -9.54
C TYR A 4 2.33 17.96 -9.68
N ILE A 5 3.27 17.04 -9.86
CA ILE A 5 4.69 17.38 -10.02
C ILE A 5 4.92 18.22 -11.28
N ARG A 6 4.34 17.84 -12.42
CA ARG A 6 4.47 18.61 -13.66
C ARG A 6 3.88 20.00 -13.54
N THR A 7 2.72 20.14 -12.89
CA THR A 7 2.05 21.44 -12.72
C THR A 7 2.82 22.37 -11.79
N HIS A 8 3.35 21.86 -10.68
CA HIS A 8 3.93 22.72 -9.63
C HIS A 8 5.45 22.82 -9.70
N TYR A 9 6.12 21.87 -10.30
CA TYR A 9 7.59 21.77 -10.31
C TYR A 9 8.19 21.58 -11.71
N GLY A 10 7.38 21.41 -12.75
CA GLY A 10 7.83 21.07 -14.10
C GLY A 10 8.92 22.00 -14.64
N ASN A 11 8.78 23.31 -14.44
CA ASN A 11 9.74 24.31 -14.88
C ASN A 11 10.88 24.55 -13.87
N LYS A 12 10.89 23.86 -12.72
CA LYS A 12 11.87 24.04 -11.64
C LYS A 12 12.80 22.84 -11.51
N MET A 13 12.49 21.73 -12.13
CA MET A 13 13.28 20.50 -12.07
C MET A 13 14.41 20.56 -13.13
N THR A 14 15.60 20.16 -12.70
CA THR A 14 16.75 19.96 -13.60
C THR A 14 16.56 18.69 -14.43
N GLU A 15 17.34 18.52 -15.51
CA GLU A 15 17.33 17.27 -16.31
C GLU A 15 17.68 16.04 -15.47
N GLU A 16 18.62 16.17 -14.54
CA GLU A 16 19.00 15.09 -13.63
C GLU A 16 17.83 14.69 -12.71
N GLN A 17 17.10 15.66 -12.17
CA GLN A 17 15.91 15.42 -11.36
C GLN A 17 14.79 14.74 -12.17
N TRP A 18 14.61 15.15 -13.42
CA TRP A 18 13.65 14.49 -14.33
C TRP A 18 14.07 13.05 -14.64
N LYS A 19 15.36 12.82 -14.87
CA LYS A 19 15.89 11.46 -15.08
C LYS A 19 15.64 10.60 -13.86
N LYS A 20 15.97 11.08 -12.66
CA LYS A 20 15.71 10.38 -11.40
C LYS A 20 14.21 10.12 -11.19
N TYR A 21 13.37 11.09 -11.48
CA TYR A 21 11.92 10.94 -11.42
C TYR A 21 11.43 9.80 -12.31
N ALA A 22 11.93 9.72 -13.52
CA ALA A 22 11.51 8.73 -14.52
C ALA A 22 12.05 7.32 -14.27
N THR A 23 13.15 7.16 -13.54
CA THR A 23 13.85 5.87 -13.42
C THR A 23 13.89 5.29 -12.01
N GLU A 24 13.78 6.12 -10.95
CA GLU A 24 14.03 5.69 -9.58
C GLU A 24 12.86 5.97 -8.62
N THR A 25 11.91 6.81 -9.03
CA THR A 25 10.86 7.27 -8.10
C THR A 25 9.75 6.26 -7.88
N PHE A 26 9.47 5.41 -8.86
CA PHE A 26 8.32 4.51 -8.81
C PHE A 26 8.76 3.07 -8.66
N THR A 27 8.43 2.50 -7.51
CA THR A 27 8.64 1.08 -7.21
C THR A 27 7.30 0.43 -6.90
N GLY A 28 7.09 -0.78 -7.36
CA GLY A 28 5.89 -1.55 -7.07
C GLY A 28 6.15 -3.04 -7.11
N PHE A 29 5.27 -3.76 -6.45
CA PHE A 29 5.32 -5.22 -6.36
C PHE A 29 3.95 -5.80 -6.60
N ASP A 30 3.88 -6.90 -7.32
CA ASP A 30 2.69 -7.72 -7.48
C ASP A 30 3.08 -9.19 -7.54
N THR A 31 2.20 -10.07 -7.16
CA THR A 31 2.38 -11.53 -7.30
C THR A 31 2.09 -12.01 -8.72
N ASP A 32 1.32 -11.24 -9.48
CA ASP A 32 0.96 -11.52 -10.88
C ASP A 32 1.87 -10.77 -11.85
N GLU A 33 2.58 -11.51 -12.67
CA GLU A 33 3.47 -10.97 -13.68
C GLU A 33 2.74 -10.12 -14.74
N THR A 34 1.49 -10.48 -15.07
CA THR A 34 0.67 -9.71 -16.01
C THR A 34 0.34 -8.35 -15.43
N MET A 35 0.02 -8.28 -14.13
CA MET A 35 -0.23 -7.02 -13.44
C MET A 35 1.02 -6.16 -13.34
N CYS A 36 2.19 -6.74 -13.12
CA CYS A 36 3.47 -6.02 -13.20
C CYS A 36 3.67 -5.39 -14.58
N ARG A 37 3.44 -6.16 -15.65
CA ARG A 37 3.57 -5.68 -17.05
C ARG A 37 2.58 -4.56 -17.37
N LEU A 38 1.30 -4.73 -17.01
CA LEU A 38 0.26 -3.70 -17.20
C LEU A 38 0.59 -2.41 -16.44
N SER A 39 1.05 -2.54 -15.22
CA SER A 39 1.46 -1.41 -14.39
C SER A 39 2.67 -0.69 -14.98
N CYS A 40 3.66 -1.44 -15.49
CA CYS A 40 4.80 -0.89 -16.20
C CYS A 40 4.37 -0.10 -17.44
N MET A 41 3.53 -0.68 -18.30
CA MET A 41 3.00 -0.01 -19.49
C MET A 41 2.23 1.27 -19.12
N ASN A 42 1.41 1.23 -18.07
CA ASN A 42 0.67 2.40 -17.60
C ASN A 42 1.62 3.52 -17.12
N LEU A 43 2.64 3.19 -16.35
CA LEU A 43 3.64 4.18 -15.90
C LEU A 43 4.43 4.74 -17.09
N MET A 44 4.77 3.93 -18.09
CA MET A 44 5.44 4.39 -19.33
C MET A 44 4.57 5.38 -20.10
N LEU A 45 3.26 5.17 -20.18
CA LEU A 45 2.31 6.13 -20.78
C LEU A 45 2.28 7.46 -20.01
N HIS A 46 2.66 7.47 -18.75
CA HIS A 46 2.84 8.66 -17.92
C HIS A 46 4.29 9.17 -17.89
N SER A 47 5.10 8.81 -18.87
CA SER A 47 6.50 9.25 -19.03
C SER A 47 7.45 8.80 -17.90
N VAL A 48 7.11 7.71 -17.21
CA VAL A 48 8.04 7.00 -16.32
C VAL A 48 8.71 5.92 -17.15
N THR A 49 9.92 6.16 -17.59
CA THR A 49 10.58 5.33 -18.62
C THR A 49 11.15 4.01 -18.11
N ASN A 50 11.46 3.94 -16.82
CA ASN A 50 12.02 2.72 -16.22
C ASN A 50 11.48 2.50 -14.79
N PRO A 51 10.18 2.22 -14.63
CA PRO A 51 9.61 1.95 -13.32
C PRO A 51 10.16 0.63 -12.74
N GLN A 52 10.43 0.61 -11.46
CA GLN A 52 10.93 -0.57 -10.74
C GLN A 52 9.73 -1.44 -10.29
N LEU A 53 9.20 -2.24 -11.20
CA LEU A 53 8.08 -3.15 -10.94
C LEU A 53 8.55 -4.60 -10.96
N ASN A 54 8.42 -5.28 -9.83
CA ASN A 54 8.94 -6.62 -9.65
C ASN A 54 7.84 -7.59 -9.19
N LYS A 55 7.91 -8.81 -9.73
CA LYS A 55 7.08 -9.90 -9.23
C LYS A 55 7.59 -10.33 -7.86
N GLN A 56 6.83 -10.00 -6.81
CA GLN A 56 7.19 -10.29 -5.43
C GLN A 56 5.96 -10.34 -4.54
N ASP A 57 5.88 -11.32 -3.65
CA ASP A 57 4.93 -11.31 -2.55
C ASP A 57 5.49 -10.45 -1.42
N SER A 58 4.96 -9.23 -1.29
CA SER A 58 5.46 -8.24 -0.33
C SER A 58 5.10 -8.52 1.13
N VAL A 59 4.19 -9.44 1.40
CA VAL A 59 3.85 -9.86 2.78
C VAL A 59 4.58 -11.13 3.21
N SER A 60 5.29 -11.78 2.28
CA SER A 60 6.05 -12.99 2.55
C SER A 60 7.25 -12.75 3.46
N LYS A 61 7.73 -13.84 4.08
CA LYS A 61 8.95 -13.82 4.91
C LYS A 61 10.22 -13.48 4.12
N ASP A 62 10.20 -13.70 2.80
CA ASP A 62 11.35 -13.44 1.93
C ASP A 62 11.47 -11.96 1.54
N TYR A 63 10.45 -11.16 1.82
CA TYR A 63 10.45 -9.73 1.54
C TYR A 63 10.96 -8.94 2.75
N MET A 64 12.24 -8.56 2.71
CA MET A 64 12.97 -7.98 3.84
C MET A 64 13.04 -6.44 3.82
N VAL A 65 12.42 -5.78 2.83
CA VAL A 65 12.44 -4.31 2.70
C VAL A 65 11.73 -3.65 3.89
N LYS A 66 12.37 -2.63 4.45
CA LYS A 66 11.83 -1.80 5.54
C LYS A 66 12.39 -0.37 5.45
N ASP A 67 11.74 0.57 6.08
CA ASP A 67 12.20 1.97 6.26
C ASP A 67 12.72 2.62 4.96
N THR A 68 12.06 2.34 3.82
CA THR A 68 12.62 2.65 2.50
C THR A 68 11.86 3.75 1.77
N TYR A 69 10.52 3.78 1.88
CA TYR A 69 9.69 4.61 1.02
C TYR A 69 9.23 5.89 1.69
N ASP A 70 9.28 6.99 0.92
CA ASP A 70 8.77 8.31 1.33
C ASP A 70 7.25 8.40 1.23
N LEU A 71 6.67 7.71 0.25
CA LEU A 71 5.26 7.78 -0.05
C LEU A 71 4.75 6.43 -0.50
N ILE A 72 3.71 5.96 0.17
CA ILE A 72 2.96 4.77 -0.23
C ILE A 72 1.55 5.21 -0.65
N LEU A 73 1.13 4.79 -1.85
CA LEU A 73 -0.23 4.92 -2.33
C LEU A 73 -0.72 3.53 -2.71
N ALA A 74 -1.72 3.01 -2.00
CA ALA A 74 -2.12 1.63 -2.16
C ALA A 74 -3.64 1.42 -2.11
N ASN A 75 -4.09 0.49 -2.94
CA ASN A 75 -5.41 -0.12 -2.86
C ASN A 75 -5.22 -1.64 -2.71
N PRO A 76 -4.92 -2.11 -1.48
CA PRO A 76 -4.63 -3.51 -1.23
C PRO A 76 -5.88 -4.38 -1.36
N PRO A 77 -5.74 -5.71 -1.46
CA PRO A 77 -6.89 -6.61 -1.47
C PRO A 77 -7.69 -6.51 -0.17
N PHE A 78 -9.01 -6.41 -0.30
CA PHE A 78 -9.92 -6.20 0.83
C PHE A 78 -10.28 -7.49 1.57
N LYS A 79 -10.04 -8.65 0.99
CA LYS A 79 -10.30 -9.96 1.57
C LYS A 79 -9.23 -10.96 1.17
N GLY A 80 -8.98 -11.89 2.04
CA GLY A 80 -8.07 -13.00 1.82
C GLY A 80 -7.43 -13.45 3.11
N THR A 81 -6.92 -14.66 3.08
CA THR A 81 -6.13 -15.23 4.18
C THR A 81 -4.87 -15.85 3.60
N LEU A 82 -3.76 -15.65 4.28
CA LEU A 82 -2.48 -16.23 3.92
C LEU A 82 -2.11 -17.36 4.87
N ASN A 83 -1.29 -18.29 4.38
CA ASN A 83 -0.71 -19.31 5.25
C ASN A 83 0.24 -18.65 6.25
N LYS A 84 0.02 -18.91 7.53
CA LYS A 84 0.78 -18.31 8.62
C LYS A 84 2.29 -18.52 8.49
N GLU A 85 2.71 -19.66 7.97
CA GLU A 85 4.11 -20.02 7.76
C GLU A 85 4.85 -19.16 6.73
N ASN A 86 4.11 -18.52 5.83
CA ASN A 86 4.66 -17.67 4.78
C ASN A 86 4.70 -16.19 5.16
N ILE A 87 4.08 -15.81 6.28
CA ILE A 87 4.01 -14.41 6.70
C ILE A 87 5.31 -14.01 7.39
N SER A 88 5.82 -12.83 7.06
CA SER A 88 7.00 -12.25 7.72
C SER A 88 6.77 -12.07 9.22
N GLU A 89 7.77 -12.46 10.03
CA GLU A 89 7.74 -12.29 11.49
C GLU A 89 7.58 -10.83 11.90
N SER A 90 8.19 -9.90 11.16
CA SER A 90 8.07 -8.47 11.42
C SER A 90 6.63 -7.93 11.29
N LEU A 91 5.84 -8.50 10.38
CA LEU A 91 4.42 -8.17 10.26
C LEU A 91 3.59 -8.80 11.39
N SER A 92 3.95 -10.04 11.76
CA SER A 92 3.30 -10.76 12.86
C SER A 92 3.53 -10.10 14.22
N ALA A 93 4.64 -9.36 14.37
CA ALA A 93 4.91 -8.56 15.57
C ALA A 93 3.95 -7.37 15.71
N ILE A 94 3.58 -6.72 14.59
CA ILE A 94 2.62 -5.61 14.58
C ILE A 94 1.19 -6.14 14.76
N THR A 95 0.82 -7.17 14.00
CA THR A 95 -0.52 -7.77 14.08
C THR A 95 -0.47 -9.26 13.80
N SER A 96 -0.82 -10.06 14.81
CA SER A 96 -0.84 -11.52 14.68
C SER A 96 -2.14 -11.96 14.00
N THR A 97 -2.11 -12.00 12.68
CA THR A 97 -3.27 -12.34 11.84
C THR A 97 -2.83 -13.01 10.54
N THR A 98 -3.75 -13.68 9.88
CA THR A 98 -3.61 -14.18 8.51
C THR A 98 -4.44 -13.38 7.50
N LYS A 99 -5.22 -12.39 7.96
CA LYS A 99 -6.08 -11.56 7.13
C LYS A 99 -5.25 -10.56 6.32
N THR A 100 -5.40 -10.60 5.01
CA THR A 100 -4.61 -9.77 4.08
C THR A 100 -4.78 -8.29 4.34
N GLU A 101 -5.99 -7.81 4.58
CA GLU A 101 -6.28 -6.40 4.80
C GLU A 101 -5.53 -5.80 6.00
N LEU A 102 -5.33 -6.57 7.07
CA LEU A 102 -4.55 -6.13 8.23
C LEU A 102 -3.04 -6.23 7.99
N LEU A 103 -2.61 -7.30 7.30
CA LEU A 103 -1.20 -7.51 6.97
C LEU A 103 -0.66 -6.42 6.03
N PHE A 104 -1.47 -5.96 5.09
CA PHE A 104 -1.05 -4.86 4.20
C PHE A 104 -0.87 -3.54 4.95
N VAL A 105 -1.73 -3.22 5.92
CA VAL A 105 -1.52 -2.02 6.74
C VAL A 105 -0.25 -2.14 7.60
N ALA A 106 0.00 -3.31 8.19
CA ALA A 106 1.25 -3.58 8.92
C ALA A 106 2.48 -3.50 7.98
N LEU A 107 2.36 -3.98 6.74
CA LEU A 107 3.38 -3.85 5.72
C LEU A 107 3.69 -2.38 5.42
N PHE A 108 2.69 -1.52 5.25
CA PHE A 108 2.91 -0.10 4.98
C PHE A 108 3.66 0.60 6.11
N ILE A 109 3.32 0.28 7.38
CA ILE A 109 4.06 0.78 8.54
C ILE A 109 5.55 0.37 8.45
N ARG A 110 5.82 -0.89 8.13
CA ARG A 110 7.20 -1.41 8.00
C ARG A 110 7.98 -0.74 6.87
N LEU A 111 7.32 -0.46 5.75
CA LEU A 111 7.96 0.05 4.54
C LEU A 111 8.25 1.55 4.57
N LEU A 112 7.46 2.31 5.31
CA LEU A 112 7.64 3.74 5.43
C LEU A 112 8.89 4.07 6.23
N ARG A 113 9.70 4.98 5.70
CA ARG A 113 10.75 5.61 6.49
C ARG A 113 10.16 6.64 7.46
N VAL A 114 10.94 7.04 8.43
CA VAL A 114 10.56 8.12 9.36
C VAL A 114 10.24 9.40 8.57
N GLY A 115 9.07 9.98 8.83
CA GLY A 115 8.54 11.13 8.08
C GLY A 115 7.90 10.77 6.73
N GLY A 116 7.87 9.51 6.34
CA GLY A 116 7.15 9.03 5.16
C GLY A 116 5.63 9.07 5.36
N ARG A 117 4.87 9.12 4.27
CA ARG A 117 3.41 9.25 4.27
C ARG A 117 2.75 8.10 3.52
N CYS A 118 1.63 7.63 4.02
CA CYS A 118 0.82 6.59 3.37
C CYS A 118 -0.62 7.07 3.18
N ALA A 119 -1.16 6.81 1.99
CA ALA A 119 -2.59 6.84 1.76
C ALA A 119 -3.03 5.49 1.20
N CYS A 120 -3.90 4.80 1.92
CA CYS A 120 -4.39 3.48 1.52
C CYS A 120 -5.91 3.37 1.68
N ILE A 121 -6.51 2.56 0.82
CA ILE A 121 -7.91 2.21 0.91
C ILE A 121 -8.03 0.96 1.77
N VAL A 122 -8.88 1.02 2.78
CA VAL A 122 -9.12 -0.11 3.68
C VAL A 122 -10.61 -0.40 3.83
N PRO A 123 -11.00 -1.66 4.03
CA PRO A 123 -12.40 -1.96 4.38
C PRO A 123 -12.72 -1.50 5.81
N ASP A 124 -13.99 -1.20 6.06
CA ASP A 124 -14.48 -0.75 7.38
C ASP A 124 -14.10 -1.70 8.51
N GLY A 125 -13.97 -3.00 8.21
CA GLY A 125 -13.53 -4.00 9.18
C GLY A 125 -12.18 -3.70 9.83
N VAL A 126 -11.28 -2.99 9.16
CA VAL A 126 -9.99 -2.57 9.75
C VAL A 126 -10.24 -1.58 10.90
N LEU A 127 -11.18 -0.65 10.71
CA LEU A 127 -11.51 0.39 11.69
C LEU A 127 -12.41 -0.13 12.82
N PHE A 128 -13.39 -0.96 12.51
CA PHE A 128 -14.44 -1.35 13.46
C PHE A 128 -14.36 -2.81 13.94
N GLY A 129 -13.48 -3.61 13.37
CA GLY A 129 -13.31 -5.01 13.76
C GLY A 129 -12.94 -5.19 15.23
N SER A 130 -13.52 -6.21 15.89
CA SER A 130 -13.40 -6.44 17.33
C SER A 130 -12.28 -7.39 17.73
N SER A 131 -11.68 -8.13 16.80
CA SER A 131 -10.64 -9.10 17.15
C SER A 131 -9.38 -8.45 17.71
N LYS A 132 -8.58 -9.22 18.46
CA LYS A 132 -7.33 -8.76 19.04
C LYS A 132 -6.37 -8.17 17.99
N ALA A 133 -6.31 -8.78 16.80
CA ALA A 133 -5.47 -8.31 15.70
C ALA A 133 -5.88 -6.91 15.21
N HIS A 134 -7.19 -6.65 15.05
CA HIS A 134 -7.70 -5.32 14.68
C HIS A 134 -7.37 -4.27 15.76
N LYS A 135 -7.56 -4.63 17.02
CA LYS A 135 -7.27 -3.72 18.14
C LYS A 135 -5.77 -3.39 18.23
N ASN A 136 -4.90 -4.38 18.09
CA ASN A 136 -3.45 -4.18 18.10
C ASN A 136 -3.01 -3.27 16.96
N LEU A 137 -3.51 -3.50 15.74
CA LEU A 137 -3.18 -2.67 14.59
C LEU A 137 -3.63 -1.22 14.78
N ARG A 138 -4.86 -1.00 15.27
CA ARG A 138 -5.34 0.37 15.56
C ARG A 138 -4.54 1.04 16.66
N LYS A 139 -4.16 0.28 17.68
CA LYS A 139 -3.28 0.78 18.74
C LYS A 139 -1.95 1.25 18.17
N GLU A 140 -1.32 0.43 17.31
CA GLU A 140 -0.09 0.80 16.63
C GLU A 140 -0.24 2.10 15.82
N LEU A 141 -1.33 2.22 15.04
CA LEU A 141 -1.59 3.41 14.22
C LEU A 141 -1.81 4.69 15.04
N VAL A 142 -2.42 4.59 16.22
CA VAL A 142 -2.78 5.76 17.03
C VAL A 142 -1.66 6.14 18.02
N GLU A 143 -0.96 5.15 18.59
CA GLU A 143 0.04 5.40 19.62
C GLU A 143 1.45 5.60 19.07
N ASN A 144 1.80 4.89 17.99
CA ASN A 144 3.18 4.85 17.47
C ASN A 144 3.33 5.51 16.08
N GLN A 145 2.21 5.81 15.40
CA GLN A 145 2.21 6.50 14.11
C GLN A 145 1.45 7.82 14.20
N TYR A 146 1.60 8.65 13.18
CA TYR A 146 0.82 9.89 13.06
C TYR A 146 -0.36 9.67 12.09
N LEU A 147 -1.53 9.30 12.63
CA LEU A 147 -2.75 9.13 11.84
C LEU A 147 -3.34 10.49 11.49
N GLU A 148 -3.09 10.97 10.27
CA GLU A 148 -3.52 12.29 9.79
C GLU A 148 -5.04 12.40 9.61
N GLY A 149 -5.70 11.32 9.21
CA GLY A 149 -7.15 11.33 9.02
C GLY A 149 -7.71 10.02 8.47
N VAL A 150 -9.01 9.90 8.57
CA VAL A 150 -9.82 8.82 7.99
C VAL A 150 -10.94 9.45 7.19
N ILE A 151 -11.07 9.05 5.92
CA ILE A 151 -12.09 9.54 5.00
C ILE A 151 -13.05 8.41 4.69
N SER A 152 -14.30 8.55 5.13
CA SER A 152 -15.36 7.60 4.77
C SER A 152 -15.80 7.81 3.32
N MET A 153 -15.84 6.75 2.55
CA MET A 153 -16.28 6.77 1.16
C MET A 153 -17.75 6.34 1.05
N PRO A 154 -18.55 6.97 0.19
CA PRO A 154 -19.92 6.53 -0.05
C PRO A 154 -19.99 5.08 -0.51
N SER A 155 -21.07 4.39 -0.13
CA SER A 155 -21.32 3.02 -0.59
C SER A 155 -21.37 2.96 -2.12
N GLY A 156 -20.74 1.94 -2.69
CA GLY A 156 -20.73 1.71 -4.14
C GLY A 156 -19.67 2.46 -4.95
N VAL A 157 -18.82 3.29 -4.34
CA VAL A 157 -17.70 3.96 -5.01
C VAL A 157 -16.75 2.96 -5.68
N PHE A 158 -16.57 1.80 -5.08
CA PHE A 158 -15.68 0.74 -5.58
C PHE A 158 -16.41 -0.40 -6.30
N LYS A 159 -17.61 -0.17 -6.85
CA LYS A 159 -18.27 -1.19 -7.69
C LYS A 159 -17.44 -1.48 -8.95
N PRO A 160 -17.33 -2.74 -9.39
CA PRO A 160 -18.00 -3.96 -8.87
C PRO A 160 -17.30 -4.58 -7.65
N TYR A 161 -16.14 -4.12 -7.23
CA TYR A 161 -15.36 -4.70 -6.13
C TYR A 161 -16.05 -4.56 -4.76
N ALA A 162 -16.93 -3.57 -4.62
CA ALA A 162 -17.68 -3.31 -3.39
C ALA A 162 -18.80 -4.32 -3.06
N CYS A 163 -19.16 -5.21 -3.98
CA CYS A 163 -20.05 -6.34 -3.64
C CYS A 163 -19.47 -7.24 -2.55
N LEU A 164 -18.19 -7.08 -2.23
CA LEU A 164 -17.53 -7.81 -1.14
C LEU A 164 -17.65 -7.11 0.22
N LEU A 165 -18.07 -5.82 0.25
CA LEU A 165 -18.26 -5.05 1.48
C LEU A 165 -19.65 -5.24 2.11
N TYR A 166 -20.62 -5.75 1.36
CA TYR A 166 -22.02 -5.87 1.80
C TYR A 166 -22.42 -7.23 2.42
N THR A 167 -21.48 -8.11 2.67
CA THR A 167 -21.74 -9.39 3.35
C THR A 167 -21.20 -9.45 4.76
N SER A 168 -21.09 -8.36 5.44
CA SER A 168 -21.01 -8.33 6.90
C SER A 168 -22.31 -7.74 7.42
N ASP A 169 -23.30 -8.49 7.36
CA ASP A 169 -24.12 -8.90 8.47
C ASP A 169 -24.69 -7.84 9.35
N ALA A 170 -25.92 -7.84 9.19
CA ALA A 170 -26.82 -7.75 10.32
C ALA A 170 -26.50 -8.82 11.39
#